data_87104968e2aa97c59199d8649e2f26eb
#
_entry.id   87104968e2aa97c59199d8649e2f26eb
#
_cell.length_a   1.000
_cell.length_b   1.000
_cell.length_c   1.000
_cell.angle_alpha   90.00
_cell.angle_beta   90.00
_cell.angle_gamma   90.00
#
_symmetry.space_group_name_H-M   'P 1'
#
loop_
_entity.id
_entity.type
_entity.pdbx_description
1 polymer ?
#
loop_
_entity_poly.entity_id
_entity_poly.type
_entity_poly.pdbx_seq_one_letter_code
_entity_poly.pdbx_strand_id
1 'polypeptide(L)'
;VTKDAHPDADPSLPVPALINAGLLERIDKGTVRLPATVRALMRGVGLADDDVPLRPETPATHVIASGNDRAAATAWETLRQATDLLDLLGTDPAPTLKNGVIGVRETRSLIEELGVDISELARGVANLSAAGLVHVGTPHPLPLHDSGGDYFAPTLAADGFLDADLVDRWVSLTVGT
;
A
#
# COMPACT_ATOMS: atom_id res chain seq x y z
N VAL A 1 18.88 -27.81 11.56
CA VAL A 1 19.47 -26.58 11.06
C VAL A 1 20.18 -26.90 9.75
N THR A 2 19.70 -26.38 8.65
CA THR A 2 20.20 -26.69 7.30
C THR A 2 21.17 -25.60 6.88
N LYS A 3 22.43 -25.92 6.68
CA LYS A 3 23.49 -24.99 6.27
C LYS A 3 23.17 -24.29 4.94
N ASP A 4 22.41 -24.97 4.10
CA ASP A 4 22.03 -24.52 2.74
C ASP A 4 20.81 -23.58 2.73
N ALA A 5 20.22 -23.27 3.89
CA ALA A 5 19.12 -22.29 3.98
C ALA A 5 19.61 -20.85 4.07
N HIS A 6 20.95 -20.60 4.04
CA HIS A 6 21.51 -19.25 4.05
C HIS A 6 21.13 -18.46 2.78
N PRO A 7 20.87 -17.13 2.89
CA PRO A 7 20.50 -16.30 1.72
C PRO A 7 21.56 -16.33 0.59
N ASP A 8 22.83 -16.46 0.95
CA ASP A 8 23.97 -16.47 0.02
C ASP A 8 24.38 -17.88 -0.41
N ALA A 9 23.56 -18.91 -0.14
CA ALA A 9 23.84 -20.27 -0.58
C ALA A 9 23.72 -20.37 -2.11
N ASP A 10 24.52 -21.22 -2.73
CA ASP A 10 24.49 -21.48 -4.17
C ASP A 10 23.09 -21.89 -4.59
N PRO A 11 22.45 -21.16 -5.55
CA PRO A 11 21.08 -21.44 -6.00
C PRO A 11 20.92 -22.81 -6.67
N SER A 12 22.01 -23.46 -7.07
CA SER A 12 21.99 -24.83 -7.64
C SER A 12 21.83 -25.91 -6.58
N LEU A 13 22.04 -25.59 -5.29
CA LEU A 13 21.82 -26.54 -4.21
C LEU A 13 20.32 -26.84 -4.01
N PRO A 14 19.94 -28.04 -3.54
CA PRO A 14 18.54 -28.46 -3.45
C PRO A 14 17.65 -27.53 -2.63
N VAL A 15 18.09 -27.03 -1.49
CA VAL A 15 17.30 -26.17 -0.61
C VAL A 15 17.05 -24.80 -1.22
N PRO A 16 18.04 -24.04 -1.70
CA PRO A 16 17.84 -22.82 -2.44
C PRO A 16 16.94 -22.99 -3.68
N ALA A 17 17.14 -24.06 -4.45
CA ALA A 17 16.31 -24.34 -5.61
C ALA A 17 14.83 -24.55 -5.24
N LEU A 18 14.54 -25.27 -4.16
CA LEU A 18 13.17 -25.48 -3.64
C LEU A 18 12.55 -24.18 -3.09
N ILE A 19 13.35 -23.30 -2.48
CA ILE A 19 12.89 -21.99 -2.03
C ILE A 19 12.51 -21.13 -3.24
N ASN A 20 13.36 -21.08 -4.27
CA ASN A 20 13.11 -20.34 -5.49
C ASN A 20 11.88 -20.86 -6.26
N ALA A 21 11.62 -22.15 -6.19
CA ALA A 21 10.41 -22.78 -6.75
C ALA A 21 9.15 -22.58 -5.89
N GLY A 22 9.23 -21.92 -4.75
CA GLY A 22 8.10 -21.72 -3.82
C GLY A 22 7.67 -22.99 -3.06
N LEU A 23 8.45 -24.06 -3.14
CA LEU A 23 8.16 -25.33 -2.47
C LEU A 23 8.64 -25.34 -1.01
N LEU A 24 9.55 -24.46 -0.64
CA LEU A 24 9.98 -24.19 0.73
C LEU A 24 9.92 -22.70 1.02
N GLU A 25 9.58 -22.37 2.26
CA GLU A 25 9.57 -20.99 2.78
C GLU A 25 10.71 -20.83 3.79
N ARG A 26 11.50 -19.79 3.65
CA ARG A 26 12.56 -19.47 4.62
C ARG A 26 11.95 -18.77 5.84
N ILE A 27 12.20 -19.30 7.03
CA ILE A 27 11.78 -18.70 8.31
C ILE A 27 12.92 -17.84 8.87
N ASP A 28 14.14 -18.36 8.85
CA ASP A 28 15.35 -17.67 9.32
C ASP A 28 16.59 -18.16 8.55
N LYS A 29 17.79 -17.72 9.00
CA LYS A 29 19.08 -18.03 8.33
C LYS A 29 19.45 -19.52 8.25
N GLY A 30 18.77 -20.39 8.98
CA GLY A 30 19.08 -21.82 9.03
C GLY A 30 17.84 -22.70 9.04
N THR A 31 16.64 -22.12 8.98
CA THR A 31 15.37 -22.83 9.11
C THR A 31 14.48 -22.60 7.90
N VAL A 32 13.97 -23.67 7.34
CA VAL A 32 12.97 -23.65 6.28
C VAL A 32 11.70 -24.37 6.73
N ARG A 33 10.58 -23.94 6.17
CA ARG A 33 9.26 -24.53 6.42
C ARG A 33 8.65 -25.02 5.12
N LEU A 34 7.95 -26.15 5.19
CA LEU A 34 7.12 -26.62 4.09
C LEU A 34 5.77 -25.89 4.14
N PRO A 35 5.37 -25.09 3.11
CA PRO A 35 4.07 -24.45 3.06
C PRO A 35 2.93 -25.45 3.24
N ALA A 36 1.81 -25.01 3.82
CA ALA A 36 0.68 -25.88 4.12
C ALA A 36 0.11 -26.56 2.87
N THR A 37 0.04 -25.82 1.76
CA THR A 37 -0.42 -26.31 0.45
C THR A 37 0.47 -27.42 -0.09
N VAL A 38 1.80 -27.22 -0.07
CA VAL A 38 2.76 -28.24 -0.51
C VAL A 38 2.67 -29.48 0.37
N ARG A 39 2.51 -29.30 1.68
CA ARG A 39 2.34 -30.40 2.64
C ARG A 39 1.05 -31.21 2.38
N ALA A 40 -0.05 -30.52 2.04
CA ALA A 40 -1.31 -31.16 1.72
C ALA A 40 -1.19 -32.00 0.45
N LEU A 41 -0.57 -31.46 -0.61
CA LEU A 41 -0.29 -32.17 -1.86
C LEU A 41 0.56 -33.42 -1.63
N MET A 42 1.64 -33.32 -0.85
CA MET A 42 2.51 -34.45 -0.53
C MET A 42 1.81 -35.56 0.27
N ARG A 43 0.77 -35.22 1.01
CA ARG A 43 -0.07 -36.21 1.74
C ARG A 43 -1.17 -36.82 0.88
N GLY A 44 -1.23 -36.47 -0.40
CA GLY A 44 -2.30 -36.92 -1.30
C GLY A 44 -3.67 -36.32 -0.96
N VAL A 45 -3.69 -35.29 -0.12
CA VAL A 45 -4.88 -34.46 0.07
C VAL A 45 -4.92 -33.60 -1.19
N GLY A 46 -5.80 -33.92 -2.13
CA GLY A 46 -6.05 -33.07 -3.28
C GLY A 46 -6.34 -31.66 -2.76
N LEU A 47 -5.72 -30.65 -3.34
CA LEU A 47 -6.26 -29.31 -3.22
C LEU A 47 -7.68 -29.47 -3.75
N ALA A 48 -8.68 -29.16 -2.93
CA ALA A 48 -10.06 -29.24 -3.32
C ALA A 48 -10.20 -28.41 -4.61
N ASP A 49 -10.31 -29.12 -5.73
CA ASP A 49 -10.26 -28.53 -7.07
C ASP A 49 -11.55 -27.77 -7.37
N ASP A 50 -12.52 -27.87 -6.47
CA ASP A 50 -13.88 -27.54 -6.83
C ASP A 50 -14.45 -26.29 -6.16
N ASP A 51 -13.78 -25.65 -5.18
CA ASP A 51 -14.46 -24.61 -4.41
C ASP A 51 -13.62 -23.40 -3.98
N VAL A 52 -12.47 -23.12 -4.60
CA VAL A 52 -11.94 -21.77 -4.54
C VAL A 52 -12.47 -21.02 -5.75
N PRO A 53 -13.51 -20.21 -5.62
CA PRO A 53 -13.97 -19.40 -6.74
C PRO A 53 -12.77 -18.52 -7.14
N LEU A 54 -12.24 -18.75 -8.33
CA LEU A 54 -11.17 -17.91 -8.92
C LEU A 54 -11.63 -16.46 -9.12
N ARG A 55 -12.89 -16.22 -8.87
CA ARG A 55 -13.51 -14.90 -8.68
C ARG A 55 -14.37 -14.97 -7.41
N PRO A 56 -14.24 -14.01 -6.50
CA PRO A 56 -15.23 -13.85 -5.46
C PRO A 56 -16.59 -13.72 -6.15
N GLU A 57 -17.58 -14.51 -5.71
CA GLU A 57 -18.96 -14.33 -6.18
C GLU A 57 -19.31 -12.87 -5.94
N THR A 58 -19.61 -12.18 -7.02
CA THR A 58 -20.08 -10.79 -6.90
C THR A 58 -21.39 -10.87 -6.11
N PRO A 59 -21.46 -10.33 -4.88
CA PRO A 59 -22.68 -10.38 -4.10
C PRO A 59 -23.80 -9.79 -4.93
N ALA A 60 -25.00 -10.39 -4.85
CA ALA A 60 -26.15 -9.91 -5.58
C ALA A 60 -26.31 -8.41 -5.33
N THR A 61 -26.18 -7.61 -6.37
CA THR A 61 -26.19 -6.14 -6.27
C THR A 61 -27.62 -5.72 -5.97
N HIS A 62 -27.92 -5.47 -4.73
CA HIS A 62 -29.16 -4.80 -4.35
C HIS A 62 -29.00 -3.32 -4.67
N VAL A 63 -29.67 -2.84 -5.69
CA VAL A 63 -29.76 -1.40 -5.98
C VAL A 63 -30.56 -0.75 -4.86
N ILE A 64 -29.85 -0.14 -3.91
CA ILE A 64 -30.46 0.71 -2.89
C ILE A 64 -30.62 2.09 -3.52
N ALA A 65 -31.87 2.52 -3.78
CA ALA A 65 -32.15 3.79 -4.47
C ALA A 65 -31.46 5.02 -3.82
N SER A 66 -31.23 4.99 -2.49
CA SER A 66 -30.49 6.02 -1.75
C SER A 66 -28.98 5.76 -1.66
N GLY A 67 -28.49 4.64 -2.20
CA GLY A 67 -27.07 4.25 -2.10
C GLY A 67 -26.18 5.09 -2.99
N ASN A 68 -26.65 5.48 -4.16
CA ASN A 68 -25.89 6.26 -5.13
C ASN A 68 -25.54 7.66 -4.62
N ASP A 69 -26.49 8.35 -3.98
CA ASP A 69 -26.25 9.72 -3.46
C ASP A 69 -25.23 9.67 -2.31
N ARG A 70 -25.34 8.68 -1.43
CA ARG A 70 -24.37 8.49 -0.34
C ARG A 70 -23.00 8.09 -0.86
N ALA A 71 -22.93 7.20 -1.85
CA ALA A 71 -21.69 6.79 -2.49
C ALA A 71 -21.01 7.98 -3.18
N ALA A 72 -21.78 8.78 -3.92
CA ALA A 72 -21.28 10.00 -4.57
C ALA A 72 -20.75 11.01 -3.55
N ALA A 73 -21.46 11.25 -2.45
CA ALA A 73 -21.02 12.14 -1.40
C ALA A 73 -19.74 11.64 -0.73
N THR A 74 -19.62 10.32 -0.49
CA THR A 74 -18.40 9.72 0.07
C THR A 74 -17.24 9.83 -0.90
N ALA A 75 -17.46 9.57 -2.19
CA ALA A 75 -16.42 9.70 -3.22
C ALA A 75 -15.92 11.14 -3.32
N TRP A 76 -16.84 12.12 -3.34
CA TRP A 76 -16.50 13.53 -3.34
C TRP A 76 -15.64 13.92 -2.14
N GLU A 77 -16.05 13.52 -0.93
CA GLU A 77 -15.32 13.81 0.29
C GLU A 77 -13.92 13.15 0.29
N THR A 78 -13.82 11.92 -0.20
CA THR A 78 -12.54 11.23 -0.35
C THR A 78 -11.60 11.96 -1.30
N LEU A 79 -12.11 12.43 -2.46
CA LEU A 79 -11.32 13.21 -3.40
C LEU A 79 -10.90 14.56 -2.82
N ARG A 80 -11.79 15.24 -2.11
CA ARG A 80 -11.48 16.51 -1.44
C ARG A 80 -10.35 16.31 -0.43
N GLN A 81 -10.46 15.32 0.45
CA GLN A 81 -9.42 15.02 1.46
C GLN A 81 -8.09 14.62 0.81
N ALA A 82 -8.13 13.86 -0.29
CA ALA A 82 -6.94 13.50 -1.05
C ALA A 82 -6.25 14.73 -1.65
N THR A 83 -7.03 15.64 -2.22
CA THR A 83 -6.53 16.91 -2.77
C THR A 83 -5.93 17.79 -1.68
N ASP A 84 -6.66 18.00 -0.58
CA ASP A 84 -6.20 18.84 0.54
C ASP A 84 -4.88 18.29 1.14
N LEU A 85 -4.76 16.96 1.27
CA LEU A 85 -3.54 16.33 1.77
C LEU A 85 -2.37 16.47 0.78
N LEU A 86 -2.61 16.34 -0.52
CA LEU A 86 -1.57 16.55 -1.54
C LEU A 86 -1.09 18.00 -1.58
N ASP A 87 -2.00 18.97 -1.51
CA ASP A 87 -1.68 20.39 -1.51
C ASP A 87 -0.86 20.77 -0.26
N LEU A 88 -1.25 20.24 0.90
CA LEU A 88 -0.52 20.44 2.14
C LEU A 88 0.89 19.87 2.06
N LEU A 89 1.03 18.61 1.66
CA LEU A 89 2.33 17.93 1.51
C LEU A 89 3.19 18.53 0.39
N GLY A 90 2.58 19.12 -0.62
CA GLY A 90 3.27 19.85 -1.69
C GLY A 90 3.87 21.16 -1.21
N THR A 91 3.22 21.81 -0.22
CA THR A 91 3.68 23.07 0.38
C THR A 91 4.69 22.82 1.50
N ASP A 92 4.40 21.85 2.37
CA ASP A 92 5.24 21.47 3.52
C ASP A 92 5.34 19.94 3.62
N PRO A 93 6.32 19.33 2.94
CA PRO A 93 6.55 17.90 2.98
C PRO A 93 6.84 17.42 4.41
N ALA A 94 6.17 16.34 4.83
CA ALA A 94 6.28 15.83 6.18
C ALA A 94 7.58 15.03 6.39
N PRO A 95 8.49 15.45 7.28
CA PRO A 95 9.71 14.69 7.56
C PRO A 95 9.38 13.31 8.13
N THR A 96 10.13 12.30 7.68
CA THR A 96 9.97 10.94 8.16
C THR A 96 11.04 10.54 9.16
N LEU A 97 10.71 9.56 9.98
CA LEU A 97 11.68 8.89 10.84
C LEU A 97 12.60 8.01 9.99
N LYS A 98 13.72 7.56 10.55
CA LYS A 98 14.70 6.68 9.88
C LYS A 98 14.10 5.37 9.30
N ASN A 99 12.93 4.97 9.76
CA ASN A 99 12.18 3.81 9.27
C ASN A 99 11.15 4.17 8.18
N GLY A 100 11.13 5.41 7.70
CA GLY A 100 10.22 5.88 6.65
C GLY A 100 8.78 6.17 7.13
N VAL A 101 8.55 6.20 8.44
CA VAL A 101 7.22 6.49 9.01
C VAL A 101 7.13 7.97 9.39
N ILE A 102 5.96 8.57 9.18
CA ILE A 102 5.67 9.93 9.66
C ILE A 102 5.67 9.93 11.19
N GLY A 103 6.41 10.87 11.80
CA GLY A 103 6.51 10.98 13.24
C GLY A 103 5.19 11.40 13.90
N VAL A 104 5.04 11.14 15.20
CA VAL A 104 3.83 11.50 15.98
C VAL A 104 3.54 12.98 15.94
N ARG A 105 4.59 13.82 15.98
CA ARG A 105 4.45 15.27 15.92
C ARG A 105 3.87 15.72 14.59
N GLU A 106 4.43 15.23 13.49
CA GLU A 106 4.00 15.56 12.13
C GLU A 106 2.59 15.00 11.85
N THR A 107 2.30 13.79 12.31
CA THR A 107 0.94 13.22 12.24
C THR A 107 -0.08 14.12 12.93
N ARG A 108 0.26 14.69 14.10
CA ARG A 108 -0.64 15.60 14.83
C ARG A 108 -0.83 16.92 14.07
N SER A 109 0.24 17.48 13.50
CA SER A 109 0.16 18.69 12.69
C SER A 109 -0.77 18.49 11.49
N LEU A 110 -0.61 17.40 10.76
CA LEU A 110 -1.46 17.04 9.60
C LEU A 110 -2.94 16.90 10.02
N ILE A 111 -3.23 16.26 11.15
CA ILE A 111 -4.59 16.12 11.69
C ILE A 111 -5.20 17.49 12.00
N GLU A 112 -4.44 18.37 12.67
CA GLU A 112 -4.90 19.71 13.03
C GLU A 112 -5.15 20.59 11.81
N GLU A 113 -4.26 20.56 10.82
CA GLU A 113 -4.36 21.37 9.60
C GLU A 113 -5.48 20.92 8.67
N LEU A 114 -5.66 19.59 8.52
CA LEU A 114 -6.70 19.03 7.68
C LEU A 114 -8.08 18.97 8.36
N GLY A 115 -8.12 19.11 9.70
CA GLY A 115 -9.35 18.98 10.47
C GLY A 115 -9.99 17.59 10.42
N VAL A 116 -9.17 16.54 10.29
CA VAL A 116 -9.60 15.14 10.19
C VAL A 116 -9.21 14.35 11.44
N ASP A 117 -9.77 13.15 11.61
CA ASP A 117 -9.28 12.23 12.65
C ASP A 117 -8.11 11.36 12.15
N ILE A 118 -7.47 10.65 13.09
CA ILE A 118 -6.30 9.80 12.78
C ILE A 118 -6.64 8.66 11.80
N SER A 119 -7.87 8.14 11.84
CA SER A 119 -8.30 7.05 10.96
C SER A 119 -8.55 7.56 9.54
N GLU A 120 -9.07 8.78 9.42
CA GLU A 120 -9.27 9.47 8.15
C GLU A 120 -7.93 9.81 7.51
N LEU A 121 -6.99 10.38 8.28
CA LEU A 121 -5.63 10.64 7.80
C LEU A 121 -4.94 9.34 7.35
N ALA A 122 -4.99 8.28 8.16
CA ALA A 122 -4.38 7.00 7.82
C ALA A 122 -4.94 6.41 6.52
N ARG A 123 -6.25 6.53 6.32
CA ARG A 123 -6.93 6.10 5.08
C ARG A 123 -6.50 6.94 3.89
N GLY A 124 -6.43 8.26 4.04
CA GLY A 124 -5.94 9.18 3.01
C GLY A 124 -4.52 8.86 2.58
N VAL A 125 -3.61 8.72 3.55
CA VAL A 125 -2.21 8.32 3.32
C VAL A 125 -2.12 6.98 2.60
N ALA A 126 -2.90 5.97 3.03
CA ALA A 126 -2.90 4.65 2.41
C ALA A 126 -3.40 4.70 0.95
N ASN A 127 -4.49 5.44 0.68
CA ASN A 127 -5.03 5.60 -0.67
C ASN A 127 -4.05 6.30 -1.59
N LEU A 128 -3.48 7.42 -1.16
CA LEU A 128 -2.50 8.17 -1.97
C LEU A 128 -1.22 7.37 -2.22
N SER A 129 -0.76 6.62 -1.23
CA SER A 129 0.40 5.73 -1.39
C SER A 129 0.11 4.58 -2.36
N ALA A 130 -1.06 3.96 -2.26
CA ALA A 130 -1.48 2.90 -3.17
C ALA A 130 -1.66 3.39 -4.62
N ALA A 131 -2.11 4.63 -4.79
CA ALA A 131 -2.22 5.28 -6.10
C ALA A 131 -0.88 5.82 -6.63
N GLY A 132 0.22 5.69 -5.88
CA GLY A 132 1.53 6.21 -6.29
C GLY A 132 1.64 7.74 -6.30
N LEU A 133 0.70 8.44 -5.67
CA LEU A 133 0.65 9.92 -5.65
C LEU A 133 1.56 10.53 -4.58
N VAL A 134 1.95 9.74 -3.58
CA VAL A 134 2.90 10.12 -2.53
C VAL A 134 3.94 9.03 -2.33
N HIS A 135 5.12 9.41 -1.86
CA HIS A 135 6.18 8.46 -1.51
C HIS A 135 7.11 9.03 -0.43
N VAL A 136 7.96 8.17 0.13
CA VAL A 136 9.05 8.57 1.03
C VAL A 136 10.33 8.76 0.23
N GLY A 137 10.93 9.93 0.35
CA GLY A 137 12.18 10.26 -0.36
C GLY A 137 12.56 11.73 -0.21
N THR A 138 13.46 12.19 -1.05
CA THR A 138 13.89 13.59 -1.07
C THR A 138 12.97 14.38 -2.01
N PRO A 139 12.19 15.35 -1.49
CA PRO A 139 11.28 16.14 -2.33
C PRO A 139 12.04 17.14 -3.21
N HIS A 140 11.39 17.57 -4.30
CA HIS A 140 11.90 18.60 -5.16
C HIS A 140 10.82 19.65 -5.44
N PRO A 141 11.00 20.91 -5.01
CA PRO A 141 12.14 21.50 -4.32
C PRO A 141 12.30 21.00 -2.87
N LEU A 142 13.51 21.18 -2.33
CA LEU A 142 13.76 20.91 -0.91
C LEU A 142 12.97 21.89 -0.03
N PRO A 143 12.48 21.46 1.14
CA PRO A 143 11.82 22.37 2.10
C PRO A 143 12.76 23.47 2.55
N LEU A 144 12.22 24.67 2.87
CA LEU A 144 12.99 25.80 3.36
C LEU A 144 13.79 25.48 4.63
N HIS A 145 13.29 24.57 5.43
CA HIS A 145 13.90 24.09 6.68
C HIS A 145 14.26 22.61 6.54
N ASP A 146 15.16 22.31 5.59
CA ASP A 146 15.64 20.95 5.39
C ASP A 146 16.44 20.49 6.63
N SER A 147 15.93 19.44 7.28
CA SER A 147 16.59 18.80 8.43
C SER A 147 17.57 17.70 8.03
N GLY A 148 17.69 17.44 6.73
CA GLY A 148 18.47 16.31 6.16
C GLY A 148 17.78 14.98 6.48
N GLY A 149 17.21 14.34 5.51
CA GLY A 149 16.49 13.07 5.67
C GLY A 149 15.45 12.87 4.56
N ASP A 150 14.67 11.83 4.72
CA ASP A 150 13.56 11.56 3.83
C ASP A 150 12.29 12.25 4.32
N TYR A 151 11.45 12.59 3.36
CA TYR A 151 10.15 13.23 3.57
C TYR A 151 9.06 12.37 2.94
N PHE A 152 7.89 12.41 3.52
CA PHE A 152 6.66 11.96 2.88
C PHE A 152 6.12 13.12 2.05
N ALA A 153 6.13 12.97 0.73
CA ALA A 153 5.89 14.05 -0.21
C ALA A 153 5.14 13.56 -1.46
N PRO A 154 4.46 14.47 -2.20
CA PRO A 154 3.86 14.14 -3.49
C PRO A 154 4.90 13.68 -4.51
N THR A 155 4.46 12.80 -5.40
CA THR A 155 5.23 12.38 -6.58
C THR A 155 4.92 13.28 -7.78
N LEU A 156 5.65 13.14 -8.88
CA LEU A 156 5.31 13.82 -10.13
C LEU A 156 3.92 13.43 -10.67
N ALA A 157 3.40 12.26 -10.32
CA ALA A 157 2.06 11.83 -10.69
C ALA A 157 0.97 12.65 -9.98
N ALA A 158 1.28 13.26 -8.83
CA ALA A 158 0.35 14.11 -8.10
C ALA A 158 -0.04 15.37 -8.90
N ASP A 159 0.87 15.97 -9.66
CA ASP A 159 0.57 17.14 -10.51
C ASP A 159 -0.50 16.78 -11.54
N GLY A 160 -0.34 15.65 -12.23
CA GLY A 160 -1.34 15.17 -13.18
C GLY A 160 -2.69 14.83 -12.53
N PHE A 161 -2.68 14.33 -11.30
CA PHE A 161 -3.90 14.10 -10.53
C PHE A 161 -4.60 15.41 -10.16
N LEU A 162 -3.87 16.43 -9.73
CA LEU A 162 -4.42 17.73 -9.34
C LEU A 162 -4.97 18.51 -10.54
N ASP A 163 -4.41 18.33 -11.74
CA ASP A 163 -4.86 18.95 -12.98
C ASP A 163 -6.03 18.21 -13.66
N ALA A 164 -6.27 16.94 -13.28
CA ALA A 164 -7.30 16.10 -13.89
C ALA A 164 -8.73 16.51 -13.48
N ASP A 165 -9.72 16.11 -14.26
CA ASP A 165 -11.11 16.22 -13.87
C ASP A 165 -11.49 15.22 -12.77
N LEU A 166 -12.69 15.39 -12.19
CA LEU A 166 -13.15 14.60 -11.05
C LEU A 166 -13.23 13.09 -11.32
N VAL A 167 -13.59 12.72 -12.54
CA VAL A 167 -13.74 11.32 -12.94
C VAL A 167 -12.37 10.68 -13.04
N ASP A 168 -11.44 11.36 -13.68
CA ASP A 168 -10.08 10.90 -13.86
C ASP A 168 -9.33 10.85 -12.53
N ARG A 169 -9.55 11.84 -11.64
CA ARG A 169 -9.04 11.77 -10.24
C ARG A 169 -9.57 10.56 -9.50
N TRP A 170 -10.86 10.27 -9.62
CA TRP A 170 -11.46 9.12 -8.97
C TRP A 170 -10.88 7.80 -9.49
N VAL A 171 -10.72 7.69 -10.80
CA VAL A 171 -10.10 6.51 -11.43
C VAL A 171 -8.67 6.33 -10.94
N SER A 172 -7.85 7.39 -10.97
CA SER A 172 -6.46 7.36 -10.52
C SER A 172 -6.35 6.94 -9.05
N LEU A 173 -7.23 7.44 -8.18
CA LEU A 173 -7.22 7.11 -6.76
C LEU A 173 -7.67 5.66 -6.46
N THR A 174 -8.56 5.09 -7.29
CA THR A 174 -9.16 3.77 -7.02
C THR A 174 -8.49 2.63 -7.77
N VAL A 175 -7.91 2.90 -8.94
CA VAL A 175 -7.27 1.88 -9.78
C VAL A 175 -5.75 1.88 -9.62
N GLY A 176 -5.21 3.02 -9.17
CA GLY A 176 -3.78 3.30 -9.15
C GLY A 176 -3.28 3.78 -10.51
N THR A 177 -2.10 4.33 -10.53
CA THR A 177 -1.39 4.77 -11.75
C THR A 177 -0.43 3.71 -12.25
#